data_43f0f12ea4180f5ff4a533243bddb03d
#
_entry.id   43f0f12ea4180f5ff4a533243bddb03d
#
_cell.length_a   1.000
_cell.length_b   1.000
_cell.length_c   1.000
_cell.angle_alpha   90.00
_cell.angle_beta   90.00
_cell.angle_gamma   90.00
#
_symmetry.space_group_name_H-M   'P 1'
#
loop_
_entity.id
_entity.type
_entity.pdbx_description
1 polymer ?
#
loop_
_entity_poly.entity_id
_entity_poly.type
_entity_poly.pdbx_seq_one_letter_code
_entity_poly.pdbx_strand_id
1 'polypeptide(L)'
;MKKRVVSMLLAVVMMLGMFPGTALAAGSVEEALGEVNIYNGEQKLSYLSINGRVRELIYTYYNYVDRNGQTKEIPAYCVNPNIKGVPQTVAPSESIKYLANEIGSDPKVMGIIANGYPHRSLSELKLENKYQAYYATKMALWAYLLPNWDINNMKVNPNLTGVELERANKMLAAVKDIYRRGTVWSTALSPNVTVEADQETAYPATINGQEYLQQIFTVTSETWVCNYAVNVAFSDPSAVPAGTKIVDMDNKEIDVITTKAIGKGYAGQFKVLYPASAVDGQSGSVQLSFRTNVYKYAIYYAVCAEKDKYGNLQNYMCDTDPTTPLALTAYSNYTDTPEEEPTETSMKILKYEEGTTIPLKGAMFEVVD
;
A
#
# COMPACT_ATOMS: atom_id res chain seq x y z
N MET A 1 -0.99 34.13 -40.87
CA MET A 1 -1.46 33.99 -39.47
C MET A 1 -2.01 32.59 -39.17
N LYS A 2 -2.81 31.91 -40.01
CA LYS A 2 -3.38 30.57 -39.73
C LYS A 2 -2.33 29.48 -39.52
N LYS A 3 -1.20 29.46 -40.26
CA LYS A 3 -0.13 28.44 -40.12
C LYS A 3 0.64 28.53 -38.79
N ARG A 4 0.81 29.73 -38.24
CA ARG A 4 1.50 29.92 -36.95
C ARG A 4 0.63 29.51 -35.76
N VAL A 5 -0.68 29.66 -35.87
CA VAL A 5 -1.62 29.23 -34.84
C VAL A 5 -1.73 27.70 -34.78
N VAL A 6 -1.71 27.04 -35.94
CA VAL A 6 -1.72 25.55 -36.02
C VAL A 6 -0.42 24.97 -35.46
N SER A 7 0.74 25.56 -35.76
CA SER A 7 2.02 25.11 -35.18
C SER A 7 2.08 25.32 -33.67
N MET A 8 1.50 26.44 -33.17
CA MET A 8 1.44 26.69 -31.73
C MET A 8 0.47 25.74 -31.00
N LEU A 9 -0.65 25.38 -31.65
CA LEU A 9 -1.58 24.40 -31.11
C LEU A 9 -0.97 22.98 -31.11
N LEU A 10 -0.21 22.61 -32.15
CA LEU A 10 0.52 21.34 -32.20
C LEU A 10 1.61 21.29 -31.13
N ALA A 11 2.36 22.37 -30.93
CA ALA A 11 3.37 22.46 -29.88
C ALA A 11 2.78 22.39 -28.46
N VAL A 12 1.61 22.97 -28.23
CA VAL A 12 0.88 22.89 -26.96
C VAL A 12 0.33 21.46 -26.73
N VAL A 13 -0.14 20.79 -27.78
CA VAL A 13 -0.58 19.39 -27.71
C VAL A 13 0.63 18.45 -27.46
N MET A 14 1.78 18.72 -28.08
CA MET A 14 3.01 17.95 -27.80
C MET A 14 3.55 18.23 -26.38
N MET A 15 3.48 19.49 -25.87
CA MET A 15 3.88 19.79 -24.50
C MET A 15 2.97 19.19 -23.44
N LEU A 16 1.69 18.95 -23.77
CA LEU A 16 0.76 18.22 -22.88
C LEU A 16 0.99 16.69 -22.90
N GLY A 17 1.71 16.18 -23.91
CA GLY A 17 2.15 14.78 -23.99
C GLY A 17 3.51 14.51 -23.36
N MET A 18 4.25 15.55 -22.94
CA MET A 18 5.61 15.45 -22.41
C MET A 18 5.67 15.46 -20.86
N PHE A 19 4.58 15.22 -20.17
CA PHE A 19 4.70 14.87 -18.76
C PHE A 19 5.13 13.41 -18.70
N PRO A 20 6.21 13.06 -17.98
CA PRO A 20 6.51 11.67 -17.68
C PRO A 20 5.21 11.07 -17.17
N GLY A 21 4.76 9.99 -17.80
CA GLY A 21 3.44 9.42 -17.55
C GLY A 21 3.31 9.02 -16.09
N THR A 22 2.95 9.98 -15.24
CA THR A 22 2.46 9.65 -13.90
C THR A 22 1.19 8.86 -14.10
N ALA A 23 1.27 7.57 -13.82
CA ALA A 23 0.10 6.73 -13.79
C ALA A 23 -0.91 7.38 -12.85
N LEU A 24 -1.96 7.98 -13.41
CA LEU A 24 -3.06 8.47 -12.59
C LEU A 24 -3.73 7.22 -12.02
N ALA A 25 -3.47 6.95 -10.76
CA ALA A 25 -4.26 5.99 -10.03
C ALA A 25 -5.72 6.43 -10.13
N ALA A 26 -6.54 5.62 -10.77
CA ALA A 26 -7.99 5.81 -10.70
C ALA A 26 -8.36 5.52 -9.25
N GLY A 27 -8.39 6.58 -8.43
CA GLY A 27 -8.79 6.48 -7.04
C GLY A 27 -10.20 5.93 -7.00
N SER A 28 -10.39 4.74 -6.45
CA SER A 28 -11.71 4.34 -6.02
C SER A 28 -12.14 5.36 -4.97
N VAL A 29 -13.24 6.05 -5.21
CA VAL A 29 -13.87 6.88 -4.18
C VAL A 29 -14.15 5.93 -3.02
N GLU A 30 -13.53 6.20 -1.86
CA GLU A 30 -13.78 5.42 -0.65
C GLU A 30 -15.19 5.75 -0.19
N GLU A 31 -16.11 4.82 -0.39
CA GLU A 31 -17.41 4.92 0.25
C GLU A 31 -17.21 4.72 1.74
N ALA A 32 -17.79 5.60 2.56
CA ALA A 32 -17.85 5.43 4.00
C ALA A 32 -18.49 4.06 4.32
N LEU A 33 -18.00 3.39 5.37
CA LEU A 33 -18.60 2.13 5.79
C LEU A 33 -20.06 2.31 6.26
N GLY A 34 -20.40 3.54 6.66
CA GLY A 34 -21.76 3.94 7.06
C GLY A 34 -22.15 3.36 8.41
N GLU A 35 -23.37 2.86 8.48
CA GLU A 35 -23.90 2.23 9.70
C GLU A 35 -23.38 0.81 9.85
N VAL A 36 -22.79 0.52 11.00
CA VAL A 36 -22.33 -0.81 11.39
C VAL A 36 -22.95 -1.24 12.72
N ASN A 37 -23.21 -2.53 12.86
CA ASN A 37 -23.75 -3.13 14.07
C ASN A 37 -22.63 -3.86 14.80
N ILE A 38 -22.26 -3.36 16.00
CA ILE A 38 -21.21 -3.96 16.83
C ILE A 38 -21.82 -4.96 17.80
N TYR A 39 -21.26 -6.16 17.81
CA TYR A 39 -21.67 -7.30 18.63
C TYR A 39 -20.60 -7.61 19.68
N ASN A 40 -21.04 -8.09 20.85
CA ASN A 40 -20.18 -8.81 21.77
C ASN A 40 -20.21 -10.31 21.41
N GLY A 41 -19.04 -10.94 21.33
CA GLY A 41 -18.94 -12.39 21.33
C GLY A 41 -19.07 -12.96 22.74
N GLU A 42 -19.23 -14.27 22.83
CA GLU A 42 -19.34 -14.99 24.10
C GLU A 42 -17.98 -15.22 24.78
N GLN A 43 -16.90 -15.20 24.03
CA GLN A 43 -15.56 -15.56 24.49
C GLN A 43 -14.91 -14.41 25.29
N LYS A 44 -14.56 -14.72 26.53
CA LYS A 44 -13.74 -13.87 27.40
C LYS A 44 -12.36 -14.49 27.57
N LEU A 45 -11.33 -13.70 27.38
CA LEU A 45 -9.95 -14.12 27.53
C LEU A 45 -9.22 -13.25 28.55
N SER A 46 -8.39 -13.89 29.38
CA SER A 46 -7.66 -13.23 30.48
C SER A 46 -6.20 -13.74 30.60
N TYR A 47 -5.50 -13.78 29.48
CA TYR A 47 -4.18 -14.39 29.40
C TYR A 47 -3.03 -13.51 29.90
N LEU A 48 -3.20 -12.19 29.84
CA LEU A 48 -2.11 -11.25 30.14
C LEU A 48 -2.48 -10.29 31.28
N SER A 49 -1.44 -9.79 31.93
CA SER A 49 -1.53 -8.76 32.96
C SER A 49 -0.63 -7.58 32.61
N ILE A 50 -1.02 -6.40 33.03
CA ILE A 50 -0.23 -5.18 32.95
C ILE A 50 -0.40 -4.39 34.24
N ASN A 51 0.71 -3.85 34.76
CA ASN A 51 0.76 -3.15 36.03
C ASN A 51 0.14 -3.97 37.19
N GLY A 52 0.41 -5.29 37.20
CA GLY A 52 -0.08 -6.22 38.21
C GLY A 52 -1.57 -6.57 38.13
N ARG A 53 -2.28 -6.11 37.08
CA ARG A 53 -3.70 -6.40 36.89
C ARG A 53 -3.91 -7.27 35.64
N VAL A 54 -4.59 -8.40 35.84
CA VAL A 54 -5.03 -9.25 34.74
C VAL A 54 -6.08 -8.51 33.92
N ARG A 55 -5.98 -8.62 32.60
CA ARG A 55 -6.91 -7.97 31.65
C ARG A 55 -7.82 -9.00 31.00
N GLU A 56 -9.09 -8.91 31.33
CA GLU A 56 -10.14 -9.65 30.66
C GLU A 56 -10.65 -8.84 29.47
N LEU A 57 -10.68 -9.45 28.30
CA LEU A 57 -11.22 -8.86 27.08
C LEU A 57 -12.28 -9.76 26.49
N ILE A 58 -13.33 -9.14 25.96
CA ILE A 58 -14.38 -9.78 25.19
C ILE A 58 -14.10 -9.54 23.72
N TYR A 59 -14.32 -10.55 22.90
CA TYR A 59 -14.29 -10.42 21.46
C TYR A 59 -15.45 -9.53 21.01
N THR A 60 -15.15 -8.47 20.26
CA THR A 60 -16.13 -7.59 19.63
C THR A 60 -15.94 -7.62 18.12
N TYR A 61 -17.05 -7.64 17.39
CA TYR A 61 -17.05 -7.79 15.95
C TYR A 61 -18.25 -7.08 15.31
N TYR A 62 -18.22 -6.96 14.00
CA TYR A 62 -19.35 -6.56 13.17
C TYR A 62 -19.40 -7.45 11.93
N ASN A 63 -20.56 -7.51 11.30
CA ASN A 63 -20.75 -8.24 10.06
C ASN A 63 -20.57 -7.29 8.88
N TYR A 64 -19.63 -7.63 8.02
CA TYR A 64 -19.30 -6.90 6.80
C TYR A 64 -19.67 -7.70 5.57
N VAL A 65 -20.36 -7.09 4.62
CA VAL A 65 -20.67 -7.72 3.34
C VAL A 65 -19.56 -7.34 2.37
N ASP A 66 -18.79 -8.33 1.94
CA ASP A 66 -17.70 -8.13 0.99
C ASP A 66 -18.21 -7.87 -0.43
N ARG A 67 -17.29 -7.55 -1.33
CA ARG A 67 -17.61 -7.24 -2.75
C ARG A 67 -18.26 -8.40 -3.52
N ASN A 68 -18.14 -9.63 -3.02
CA ASN A 68 -18.76 -10.80 -3.59
C ASN A 68 -20.16 -11.08 -2.98
N GLY A 69 -20.65 -10.19 -2.12
CA GLY A 69 -21.91 -10.35 -1.40
C GLY A 69 -21.84 -11.34 -0.23
N GLN A 70 -20.65 -11.75 0.19
CA GLN A 70 -20.48 -12.67 1.31
C GLN A 70 -20.38 -11.91 2.63
N THR A 71 -21.15 -12.35 3.62
CA THR A 71 -21.06 -11.78 4.97
C THR A 71 -19.85 -12.37 5.69
N LYS A 72 -18.97 -11.50 6.14
CA LYS A 72 -17.79 -11.83 6.95
C LYS A 72 -17.92 -11.20 8.33
N GLU A 73 -17.52 -11.94 9.34
CA GLU A 73 -17.35 -11.44 10.69
C GLU A 73 -15.97 -10.78 10.81
N ILE A 74 -15.94 -9.48 11.03
CA ILE A 74 -14.71 -8.69 11.12
C ILE A 74 -14.54 -8.17 12.55
N PRO A 75 -13.34 -8.25 13.16
CA PRO A 75 -13.08 -7.69 14.48
C PRO A 75 -13.32 -6.18 14.54
N ALA A 76 -13.93 -5.73 15.61
CA ALA A 76 -14.04 -4.31 15.96
C ALA A 76 -13.11 -4.02 17.15
N TYR A 77 -12.13 -3.13 16.94
CA TYR A 77 -11.12 -2.80 17.97
C TYR A 77 -11.44 -1.51 18.67
N CYS A 78 -11.76 -1.55 19.96
CA CYS A 78 -12.00 -0.34 20.72
C CYS A 78 -10.71 0.47 20.91
N VAL A 79 -10.83 1.81 20.79
CA VAL A 79 -9.70 2.74 20.81
C VAL A 79 -9.71 3.71 22.00
N ASN A 80 -10.74 3.68 22.83
CA ASN A 80 -10.81 4.46 24.05
C ASN A 80 -11.17 3.59 25.28
N PRO A 81 -10.23 2.75 25.73
CA PRO A 81 -10.46 1.70 26.73
C PRO A 81 -10.86 2.21 28.12
N ASN A 82 -10.80 3.52 28.36
CA ASN A 82 -11.25 4.13 29.62
C ASN A 82 -12.77 4.39 29.64
N ILE A 83 -13.47 4.19 28.55
CA ILE A 83 -14.92 4.30 28.42
C ILE A 83 -15.52 2.88 28.35
N LYS A 84 -16.77 2.74 28.77
CA LYS A 84 -17.48 1.45 28.71
C LYS A 84 -17.63 0.98 27.27
N GLY A 85 -17.35 -0.29 27.02
CA GLY A 85 -17.64 -0.94 25.74
C GLY A 85 -19.13 -1.28 25.56
N VAL A 86 -19.45 -2.04 24.52
CA VAL A 86 -20.78 -2.62 24.35
C VAL A 86 -21.15 -3.37 25.64
N PRO A 87 -22.27 -3.02 26.31
CA PRO A 87 -22.63 -3.62 27.59
C PRO A 87 -22.80 -5.15 27.50
N GLN A 88 -22.30 -5.85 28.50
CA GLN A 88 -22.44 -7.32 28.56
C GLN A 88 -23.91 -7.78 28.75
N THR A 89 -24.80 -6.84 29.10
CA THR A 89 -26.24 -7.06 29.17
C THR A 89 -26.91 -7.14 27.81
N VAL A 90 -26.22 -6.69 26.75
CA VAL A 90 -26.66 -6.90 25.37
C VAL A 90 -26.34 -8.35 25.01
N ALA A 91 -27.37 -9.11 24.63
CA ALA A 91 -27.19 -10.51 24.28
C ALA A 91 -26.21 -10.65 23.08
N PRO A 92 -25.45 -11.76 22.96
CA PRO A 92 -24.54 -11.97 21.81
C PRO A 92 -25.23 -11.93 20.45
N SER A 93 -26.54 -12.18 20.40
CA SER A 93 -27.37 -12.07 19.18
C SER A 93 -27.85 -10.64 18.90
N GLU A 94 -27.65 -9.72 19.82
CA GLU A 94 -28.04 -8.33 19.70
C GLU A 94 -26.81 -7.44 19.46
N SER A 95 -27.01 -6.33 18.79
CA SER A 95 -25.95 -5.38 18.46
C SER A 95 -26.31 -3.97 18.90
N ILE A 96 -25.29 -3.15 18.97
CA ILE A 96 -25.42 -1.70 19.08
C ILE A 96 -24.99 -1.07 17.78
N LYS A 97 -25.77 -0.10 17.34
CA LYS A 97 -25.55 0.66 16.10
C LYS A 97 -24.45 1.70 16.29
N TYR A 98 -23.52 1.73 15.33
CA TYR A 98 -22.42 2.68 15.24
C TYR A 98 -22.39 3.33 13.86
N LEU A 99 -21.87 4.54 13.78
CA LEU A 99 -21.59 5.24 12.51
C LEU A 99 -20.09 5.24 12.26
N ALA A 100 -19.69 4.61 11.17
CA ALA A 100 -18.30 4.42 10.74
C ALA A 100 -18.03 5.26 9.46
N ASN A 101 -18.05 6.57 9.61
CA ASN A 101 -17.96 7.53 8.50
C ASN A 101 -16.58 8.20 8.37
N GLU A 102 -15.73 8.08 9.39
CA GLU A 102 -14.43 8.71 9.40
C GLU A 102 -13.33 7.66 9.29
N ILE A 103 -12.36 7.92 8.42
CA ILE A 103 -11.17 7.08 8.31
C ILE A 103 -10.23 7.39 9.47
N GLY A 104 -9.71 6.34 10.10
CA GLY A 104 -8.70 6.49 11.14
C GLY A 104 -7.43 7.15 10.57
N SER A 105 -6.90 8.14 11.29
CA SER A 105 -5.77 8.95 10.83
C SER A 105 -4.45 8.65 11.55
N ASP A 106 -4.46 7.90 12.65
CA ASP A 106 -3.24 7.56 13.37
C ASP A 106 -2.50 6.40 12.67
N PRO A 107 -1.32 6.66 12.05
CA PRO A 107 -0.61 5.65 11.27
C PRO A 107 -0.11 4.48 12.12
N LYS A 108 0.10 4.66 13.43
CA LYS A 108 0.55 3.57 14.31
C LYS A 108 -0.62 2.69 14.76
N VAL A 109 -1.80 3.28 15.00
CA VAL A 109 -3.04 2.53 15.20
C VAL A 109 -3.30 1.65 13.99
N MET A 110 -3.25 2.25 12.79
CA MET A 110 -3.40 1.54 11.52
C MET A 110 -2.36 0.43 11.36
N GLY A 111 -1.10 0.74 11.64
CA GLY A 111 -0.01 -0.21 11.56
C GLY A 111 -0.15 -1.39 12.51
N ILE A 112 -0.62 -1.17 13.74
CA ILE A 112 -0.85 -2.25 14.72
C ILE A 112 -1.98 -3.17 14.24
N ILE A 113 -3.10 -2.61 13.77
CA ILE A 113 -4.20 -3.41 13.24
C ILE A 113 -3.76 -4.18 11.99
N ALA A 114 -3.04 -3.53 11.07
CA ALA A 114 -2.50 -4.14 9.86
C ALA A 114 -1.50 -5.28 10.13
N ASN A 115 -0.78 -5.24 11.25
CA ASN A 115 0.12 -6.31 11.67
C ASN A 115 -0.52 -7.31 12.66
N GLY A 116 -1.81 -7.15 12.94
CA GLY A 116 -2.61 -8.00 13.79
C GLY A 116 -3.61 -8.87 13.00
N TYR A 117 -4.63 -9.34 13.70
CA TYR A 117 -5.74 -10.09 13.14
C TYR A 117 -6.83 -9.12 12.62
N PRO A 118 -7.49 -9.34 11.46
CA PRO A 118 -7.40 -10.54 10.62
C PRO A 118 -6.32 -10.45 9.51
N HIS A 119 -5.53 -9.38 9.42
CA HIS A 119 -4.57 -9.16 8.34
C HIS A 119 -3.42 -10.17 8.33
N ARG A 120 -3.02 -10.61 9.51
CA ARG A 120 -2.11 -11.74 9.64
C ARG A 120 -2.88 -12.98 10.05
N SER A 121 -2.59 -14.09 9.39
CA SER A 121 -3.17 -15.39 9.68
C SER A 121 -2.82 -15.89 11.09
N LEU A 122 -3.59 -16.82 11.60
CA LEU A 122 -3.31 -17.47 12.88
C LEU A 122 -1.94 -18.14 12.90
N SER A 123 -1.51 -18.71 11.79
CA SER A 123 -0.19 -19.35 11.64
C SER A 123 0.96 -18.34 11.71
N GLU A 124 0.83 -17.18 11.07
CA GLU A 124 1.81 -16.10 11.14
C GLU A 124 1.93 -15.50 12.54
N LEU A 125 0.80 -15.42 13.25
CA LEU A 125 0.74 -14.97 14.63
C LEU A 125 1.14 -16.06 15.63
N LYS A 126 1.25 -17.33 15.18
CA LYS A 126 1.52 -18.53 16.00
C LYS A 126 0.47 -18.75 17.09
N LEU A 127 -0.79 -18.46 16.77
CA LEU A 127 -1.94 -18.56 17.66
C LEU A 127 -2.94 -19.61 17.17
N GLU A 128 -3.75 -20.14 18.09
CA GLU A 128 -4.58 -21.31 17.83
C GLU A 128 -5.96 -20.96 17.24
N ASN A 129 -6.47 -19.74 17.57
CA ASN A 129 -7.80 -19.35 17.15
C ASN A 129 -7.95 -17.82 17.04
N LYS A 130 -9.03 -17.38 16.40
CA LYS A 130 -9.34 -15.95 16.17
C LYS A 130 -9.47 -15.14 17.48
N TYR A 131 -9.93 -15.74 18.54
CA TYR A 131 -10.12 -15.04 19.82
C TYR A 131 -8.78 -14.69 20.47
N GLN A 132 -7.83 -15.60 20.44
CA GLN A 132 -6.45 -15.34 20.88
C GLN A 132 -5.82 -14.26 20.02
N ALA A 133 -5.99 -14.33 18.71
CA ALA A 133 -5.42 -13.37 17.76
C ALA A 133 -6.02 -11.97 17.93
N TYR A 134 -7.33 -11.88 18.12
CA TYR A 134 -8.01 -10.62 18.48
C TYR A 134 -7.49 -10.06 19.81
N TYR A 135 -7.40 -10.89 20.85
CA TYR A 135 -6.90 -10.47 22.16
C TYR A 135 -5.48 -9.91 22.03
N ALA A 136 -4.59 -10.59 21.32
CA ALA A 136 -3.22 -10.14 21.12
C ALA A 136 -3.16 -8.79 20.39
N THR A 137 -3.94 -8.62 19.33
CA THR A 137 -4.01 -7.37 18.57
C THR A 137 -4.55 -6.23 19.43
N LYS A 138 -5.62 -6.46 20.16
CA LYS A 138 -6.23 -5.48 21.06
C LYS A 138 -5.30 -5.06 22.19
N MET A 139 -4.55 -6.00 22.79
CA MET A 139 -3.56 -5.70 23.83
C MET A 139 -2.41 -4.87 23.27
N ALA A 140 -1.94 -5.14 22.07
CA ALA A 140 -0.92 -4.33 21.40
C ALA A 140 -1.42 -2.92 21.11
N LEU A 141 -2.65 -2.79 20.64
CA LEU A 141 -3.29 -1.50 20.37
C LEU A 141 -3.43 -0.67 21.67
N TRP A 142 -3.88 -1.27 22.75
CA TRP A 142 -4.02 -0.57 24.01
C TRP A 142 -2.68 -0.22 24.67
N ALA A 143 -1.64 -1.03 24.46
CA ALA A 143 -0.29 -0.67 24.89
C ALA A 143 0.24 0.59 24.17
N TYR A 144 -0.23 0.86 22.97
CA TYR A 144 0.06 2.11 22.27
C TYR A 144 -0.82 3.27 22.73
N LEU A 145 -2.12 3.04 22.88
CA LEU A 145 -3.10 4.10 23.17
C LEU A 145 -3.08 4.59 24.62
N LEU A 146 -2.65 3.75 25.56
CA LEU A 146 -2.68 4.08 26.99
C LEU A 146 -1.30 4.48 27.50
N PRO A 147 -1.11 5.74 27.95
CA PRO A 147 0.21 6.25 28.37
C PRO A 147 0.88 5.44 29.49
N ASN A 148 0.06 4.80 30.33
CA ASN A 148 0.53 4.03 31.48
C ASN A 148 0.73 2.53 31.18
N TRP A 149 0.59 2.12 29.91
CA TRP A 149 0.75 0.73 29.48
C TRP A 149 2.06 0.57 28.72
N ASP A 150 3.14 0.37 29.47
CA ASP A 150 4.41 -0.01 28.84
C ASP A 150 4.37 -1.48 28.41
N ILE A 151 4.54 -1.72 27.12
CA ILE A 151 4.57 -3.06 26.51
C ILE A 151 5.63 -3.98 27.17
N ASN A 152 6.73 -3.39 27.68
CA ASN A 152 7.79 -4.14 28.37
C ASN A 152 7.36 -4.65 29.73
N ASN A 153 6.38 -3.98 30.38
CA ASN A 153 5.83 -4.37 31.67
C ASN A 153 4.64 -5.33 31.55
N MET A 154 4.26 -5.69 30.33
CA MET A 154 3.23 -6.69 30.10
C MET A 154 3.77 -8.10 30.38
N LYS A 155 3.01 -8.87 31.16
CA LYS A 155 3.36 -10.22 31.62
C LYS A 155 2.20 -11.18 31.38
N VAL A 156 2.48 -12.46 31.42
CA VAL A 156 1.43 -13.48 31.49
C VAL A 156 0.64 -13.36 32.78
N ASN A 157 -0.62 -13.78 32.73
CA ASN A 157 -1.46 -13.88 33.91
C ASN A 157 -0.83 -14.86 34.89
N PRO A 158 -0.47 -14.44 36.12
CA PRO A 158 0.25 -15.28 37.09
C PRO A 158 -0.53 -16.47 37.59
N ASN A 159 -1.84 -16.50 37.38
CA ASN A 159 -2.71 -17.59 37.83
C ASN A 159 -2.81 -18.75 36.82
N LEU A 160 -2.15 -18.64 35.65
CA LEU A 160 -2.19 -19.67 34.63
C LEU A 160 -1.07 -20.71 34.84
N THR A 161 -1.41 -21.96 34.55
CA THR A 161 -0.48 -23.10 34.65
C THR A 161 -0.64 -24.04 33.43
N GLY A 162 0.30 -24.94 33.21
CA GLY A 162 0.24 -25.94 32.16
C GLY A 162 0.03 -25.35 30.77
N VAL A 163 -0.86 -25.93 30.02
CA VAL A 163 -1.16 -25.53 28.63
C VAL A 163 -1.62 -24.08 28.51
N GLU A 164 -2.37 -23.59 29.48
CA GLU A 164 -2.86 -22.19 29.45
C GLU A 164 -1.70 -21.20 29.65
N LEU A 165 -0.69 -21.55 30.45
CA LEU A 165 0.52 -20.75 30.58
C LEU A 165 1.33 -20.72 29.26
N GLU A 166 1.42 -21.86 28.57
CA GLU A 166 2.08 -21.91 27.25
C GLU A 166 1.35 -21.05 26.21
N ARG A 167 0.02 -21.11 26.19
CA ARG A 167 -0.82 -20.24 25.36
C ARG A 167 -0.59 -18.76 25.66
N ALA A 168 -0.56 -18.42 26.95
CA ALA A 168 -0.31 -17.04 27.40
C ALA A 168 1.08 -16.53 26.96
N ASN A 169 2.09 -17.37 26.99
CA ASN A 169 3.43 -17.02 26.49
C ASN A 169 3.44 -16.77 24.98
N LYS A 170 2.76 -17.61 24.19
CA LYS A 170 2.59 -17.39 22.74
C LYS A 170 1.87 -16.06 22.47
N MET A 171 0.81 -15.77 23.23
CA MET A 171 0.06 -14.52 23.09
C MET A 171 0.90 -13.31 23.46
N LEU A 172 1.68 -13.37 24.53
CA LEU A 172 2.59 -12.27 24.90
C LEU A 172 3.62 -12.00 23.80
N ALA A 173 4.15 -13.05 23.20
CA ALA A 173 5.07 -12.93 22.08
C ALA A 173 4.39 -12.29 20.85
N ALA A 174 3.15 -12.70 20.54
CA ALA A 174 2.37 -12.13 19.46
C ALA A 174 2.06 -10.65 19.70
N VAL A 175 1.65 -10.26 20.93
CA VAL A 175 1.41 -8.85 21.29
C VAL A 175 2.64 -8.00 21.04
N LYS A 176 3.82 -8.44 21.48
CA LYS A 176 5.08 -7.71 21.31
C LYS A 176 5.49 -7.62 19.85
N ASP A 177 5.28 -8.67 19.05
CA ASP A 177 5.58 -8.65 17.62
C ASP A 177 4.63 -7.72 16.86
N ILE A 178 3.32 -7.79 17.12
CA ILE A 178 2.32 -6.90 16.54
C ILE A 178 2.65 -5.44 16.87
N TYR A 179 2.91 -5.13 18.13
CA TYR A 179 3.25 -3.79 18.60
C TYR A 179 4.51 -3.25 17.92
N ARG A 180 5.59 -4.04 17.92
CA ARG A 180 6.86 -3.67 17.31
C ARG A 180 6.71 -3.37 15.82
N ARG A 181 6.02 -4.23 15.09
CA ARG A 181 5.78 -4.06 13.66
C ARG A 181 4.88 -2.86 13.39
N GLY A 182 3.80 -2.73 14.14
CA GLY A 182 2.80 -1.69 13.95
C GLY A 182 3.32 -0.30 14.26
N THR A 183 4.11 -0.14 15.32
CA THR A 183 4.62 1.18 15.72
C THR A 183 5.74 1.73 14.84
N VAL A 184 6.43 0.88 14.06
CA VAL A 184 7.38 1.31 13.03
C VAL A 184 6.74 1.40 11.64
N TRP A 185 5.49 0.96 11.51
CA TRP A 185 4.75 1.02 10.27
C TRP A 185 4.40 2.47 9.94
N SER A 186 4.67 2.88 8.71
CA SER A 186 4.21 4.15 8.15
C SER A 186 3.60 3.85 6.79
N THR A 187 2.29 3.62 6.74
CA THR A 187 1.56 3.51 5.48
C THR A 187 0.89 4.82 5.15
N ALA A 188 0.96 5.23 3.89
CA ALA A 188 -0.01 6.15 3.35
C ALA A 188 -1.40 5.48 3.40
N LEU A 189 -2.41 6.23 3.78
CA LEU A 189 -3.81 5.77 3.82
C LEU A 189 -4.35 5.41 2.43
N SER A 190 -3.75 5.96 1.38
CA SER A 190 -4.02 5.63 -0.01
C SER A 190 -2.89 4.79 -0.57
N PRO A 191 -3.19 3.64 -1.21
CA PRO A 191 -2.17 2.87 -1.91
C PRO A 191 -1.65 3.72 -3.06
N ASN A 192 -0.38 4.08 -2.98
CA ASN A 192 0.30 4.79 -4.05
C ASN A 192 1.15 3.77 -4.81
N VAL A 193 0.63 3.29 -5.94
CA VAL A 193 1.37 2.45 -6.87
C VAL A 193 1.72 3.31 -8.06
N THR A 194 3.00 3.40 -8.38
CA THR A 194 3.51 4.15 -9.52
C THR A 194 4.18 3.24 -10.52
N VAL A 195 4.14 3.63 -11.79
CA VAL A 195 4.84 2.98 -12.88
C VAL A 195 5.63 4.07 -13.59
N GLU A 196 6.93 3.97 -13.57
CA GLU A 196 7.83 4.98 -14.12
C GLU A 196 8.75 4.34 -15.15
N ALA A 197 8.91 5.00 -16.30
CA ALA A 197 9.86 4.61 -17.33
C ALA A 197 11.25 5.18 -16.99
N ASP A 198 12.31 4.45 -17.36
CA ASP A 198 13.71 4.87 -17.20
C ASP A 198 14.09 6.02 -18.15
N GLN A 199 13.46 6.06 -19.32
CA GLN A 199 13.65 7.05 -20.37
C GLN A 199 12.29 7.53 -20.90
N GLU A 200 12.24 8.70 -21.52
CA GLU A 200 11.00 9.22 -22.13
C GLU A 200 10.55 8.38 -23.32
N THR A 201 11.51 7.82 -24.08
CA THR A 201 11.29 6.97 -25.23
C THR A 201 12.14 5.71 -25.17
N ALA A 202 11.70 4.67 -25.86
CA ALA A 202 12.47 3.45 -26.03
C ALA A 202 13.77 3.74 -26.81
N TYR A 203 14.85 3.06 -26.43
CA TYR A 203 16.19 3.25 -26.97
C TYR A 203 16.76 1.93 -27.52
N PRO A 204 17.77 1.99 -28.44
CA PRO A 204 18.32 0.81 -29.07
C PRO A 204 18.89 -0.22 -28.09
N ALA A 205 18.63 -1.50 -28.37
CA ALA A 205 19.17 -2.64 -27.62
C ALA A 205 19.30 -3.87 -28.52
N THR A 206 20.40 -4.61 -28.41
CA THR A 206 20.60 -5.90 -29.09
C THR A 206 20.33 -7.03 -28.09
N ILE A 207 19.35 -7.88 -28.39
CA ILE A 207 18.97 -9.01 -27.54
C ILE A 207 19.03 -10.28 -28.35
N ASN A 208 19.92 -11.20 -27.97
CA ASN A 208 20.16 -12.46 -28.69
C ASN A 208 20.47 -12.28 -30.21
N GLY A 209 21.17 -11.17 -30.52
CA GLY A 209 21.54 -10.85 -31.93
C GLY A 209 20.42 -10.22 -32.75
N GLN A 210 19.29 -9.89 -32.14
CA GLN A 210 18.19 -9.17 -32.77
C GLN A 210 18.13 -7.76 -32.24
N GLU A 211 17.90 -6.77 -33.13
CA GLU A 211 17.80 -5.35 -32.80
C GLU A 211 16.39 -5.00 -32.34
N TYR A 212 16.33 -4.29 -31.23
CA TYR A 212 15.09 -3.78 -30.60
C TYR A 212 15.27 -2.31 -30.20
N LEU A 213 14.14 -1.60 -30.02
CA LEU A 213 14.06 -0.48 -29.11
C LEU A 213 13.48 -1.02 -27.81
N GLN A 214 14.12 -0.71 -26.67
CA GLN A 214 13.65 -1.11 -25.34
C GLN A 214 13.31 0.09 -24.48
N GLN A 215 12.32 -0.05 -23.61
CA GLN A 215 12.05 0.88 -22.54
C GLN A 215 11.84 0.09 -21.24
N ILE A 216 12.54 0.47 -20.18
CA ILE A 216 12.48 -0.22 -18.88
C ILE A 216 11.50 0.54 -17.98
N PHE A 217 10.64 -0.21 -17.31
CA PHE A 217 9.68 0.33 -16.37
C PHE A 217 9.95 -0.21 -14.98
N THR A 218 9.79 0.67 -13.99
CA THR A 218 9.83 0.33 -12.57
C THR A 218 8.46 0.56 -11.95
N VAL A 219 7.91 -0.49 -11.36
CA VAL A 219 6.67 -0.43 -10.58
C VAL A 219 7.04 -0.36 -9.12
N THR A 220 6.57 0.68 -8.43
CA THR A 220 6.76 0.84 -6.98
C THR A 220 5.43 0.98 -6.27
N SER A 221 5.39 0.63 -5.00
CA SER A 221 4.21 0.77 -4.17
C SER A 221 4.57 1.14 -2.74
N GLU A 222 3.81 2.02 -2.14
CA GLU A 222 3.91 2.34 -0.72
C GLU A 222 3.21 1.31 0.16
N THR A 223 2.32 0.50 -0.43
CA THR A 223 1.62 -0.60 0.24
C THR A 223 1.98 -1.93 -0.44
N TRP A 224 1.74 -3.03 0.26
CA TRP A 224 1.97 -4.34 -0.32
C TRP A 224 0.91 -4.66 -1.37
N VAL A 225 1.33 -5.22 -2.47
CA VAL A 225 0.42 -5.85 -3.43
C VAL A 225 0.19 -7.30 -3.05
N CYS A 226 -1.05 -7.75 -3.25
CA CYS A 226 -1.42 -9.13 -2.93
C CYS A 226 -0.67 -10.11 -3.82
N ASN A 227 -0.25 -11.21 -3.25
CA ASN A 227 0.50 -12.28 -3.91
C ASN A 227 1.83 -11.80 -4.55
N TYR A 228 2.30 -10.61 -4.19
CA TYR A 228 3.50 -9.99 -4.77
C TYR A 228 3.49 -9.96 -6.30
N ALA A 229 2.33 -9.69 -6.88
CA ALA A 229 2.10 -9.78 -8.30
C ALA A 229 1.29 -8.59 -8.84
N VAL A 230 1.74 -8.05 -9.97
CA VAL A 230 1.03 -7.04 -10.74
C VAL A 230 0.86 -7.56 -12.17
N ASN A 231 -0.37 -7.73 -12.62
CA ASN A 231 -0.64 -8.10 -14.00
C ASN A 231 -0.36 -6.91 -14.92
N VAL A 232 0.30 -7.16 -16.04
CA VAL A 232 0.60 -6.15 -17.06
C VAL A 232 0.17 -6.67 -18.42
N ALA A 233 -0.41 -5.80 -19.24
CA ALA A 233 -0.81 -6.11 -20.61
C ALA A 233 -0.84 -4.82 -21.47
N PHE A 234 -0.85 -4.97 -22.78
CA PHE A 234 -1.20 -3.87 -23.67
C PHE A 234 -2.70 -3.58 -23.55
N SER A 235 -3.07 -2.30 -23.43
CA SER A 235 -4.48 -1.90 -23.32
C SER A 235 -5.26 -2.19 -24.59
N ASP A 236 -4.62 -1.98 -25.74
CA ASP A 236 -5.12 -2.33 -27.08
C ASP A 236 -4.04 -3.09 -27.85
N PRO A 237 -4.10 -4.43 -27.87
CA PRO A 237 -3.13 -5.24 -28.59
C PRO A 237 -3.12 -5.00 -30.11
N SER A 238 -4.21 -4.49 -30.68
CA SER A 238 -4.31 -4.22 -32.13
C SER A 238 -3.55 -2.96 -32.57
N ALA A 239 -3.29 -2.06 -31.62
CA ALA A 239 -2.53 -0.83 -31.86
C ALA A 239 -1.02 -0.98 -31.61
N VAL A 240 -0.57 -2.17 -31.26
CA VAL A 240 0.84 -2.45 -30.91
C VAL A 240 1.62 -2.85 -32.17
N PRO A 241 2.83 -2.29 -32.41
CA PRO A 241 3.70 -2.73 -33.50
C PRO A 241 3.96 -4.24 -33.47
N ALA A 242 3.98 -4.86 -34.62
CA ALA A 242 4.09 -6.31 -34.74
C ALA A 242 5.35 -6.86 -34.04
N GLY A 243 5.18 -7.89 -33.21
CA GLY A 243 6.28 -8.53 -32.49
C GLY A 243 6.75 -7.79 -31.23
N THR A 244 6.07 -6.69 -30.84
CA THR A 244 6.33 -6.02 -29.56
C THR A 244 6.00 -6.93 -28.38
N LYS A 245 6.82 -6.92 -27.34
CA LYS A 245 6.72 -7.82 -26.20
C LYS A 245 6.87 -7.08 -24.88
N ILE A 246 6.20 -7.61 -23.87
CA ILE A 246 6.46 -7.29 -22.47
C ILE A 246 7.30 -8.43 -21.89
N VAL A 247 8.48 -8.11 -21.38
CA VAL A 247 9.44 -9.10 -20.88
C VAL A 247 9.97 -8.71 -19.50
N ASP A 248 10.43 -9.70 -18.73
CA ASP A 248 11.19 -9.46 -17.50
C ASP A 248 12.61 -8.95 -17.81
N MET A 249 13.40 -8.73 -16.75
CA MET A 249 14.78 -8.24 -16.92
C MET A 249 15.71 -9.27 -17.60
N ASP A 250 15.33 -10.55 -17.60
CA ASP A 250 16.04 -11.65 -18.29
C ASP A 250 15.53 -11.88 -19.72
N ASN A 251 14.69 -11.00 -20.25
CA ASN A 251 14.08 -11.03 -21.60
C ASN A 251 13.07 -12.17 -21.81
N LYS A 252 12.55 -12.75 -20.75
CA LYS A 252 11.47 -13.73 -20.83
C LYS A 252 10.12 -13.00 -20.88
N GLU A 253 9.27 -13.40 -21.83
CA GLU A 253 7.92 -12.84 -21.98
C GLU A 253 7.07 -13.08 -20.71
N ILE A 254 6.40 -12.03 -20.24
CA ILE A 254 5.60 -12.04 -19.02
C ILE A 254 4.27 -11.30 -19.22
N ASP A 255 3.30 -11.69 -18.42
CA ASP A 255 2.02 -11.00 -18.19
C ASP A 255 1.84 -10.62 -16.71
N VAL A 256 2.78 -11.02 -15.86
CA VAL A 256 2.79 -10.76 -14.42
C VAL A 256 4.18 -10.31 -13.99
N ILE A 257 4.23 -9.15 -13.35
CA ILE A 257 5.42 -8.63 -12.69
C ILE A 257 5.41 -9.19 -11.26
N THR A 258 6.37 -10.05 -10.96
CA THR A 258 6.56 -10.56 -9.60
C THR A 258 7.52 -9.68 -8.82
N THR A 259 7.21 -9.45 -7.56
CA THR A 259 8.03 -8.62 -6.68
C THR A 259 8.34 -9.38 -5.38
N LYS A 260 9.40 -8.98 -4.71
CA LYS A 260 9.68 -9.43 -3.36
C LYS A 260 9.38 -8.26 -2.43
N ALA A 261 8.20 -8.27 -1.82
CA ALA A 261 7.88 -7.25 -0.83
C ALA A 261 8.77 -7.42 0.41
N ILE A 262 9.54 -6.39 0.71
CA ILE A 262 10.37 -6.33 1.91
C ILE A 262 9.94 -5.09 2.71
N GLY A 263 9.04 -5.30 3.66
CA GLY A 263 8.58 -4.23 4.53
C GLY A 263 7.76 -3.17 3.80
N LYS A 264 8.20 -1.91 3.88
CA LYS A 264 7.55 -0.75 3.28
C LYS A 264 7.98 -0.59 1.83
N GLY A 265 7.01 -0.62 0.93
CA GLY A 265 7.24 -0.48 -0.50
C GLY A 265 7.85 -1.74 -1.13
N TYR A 266 7.72 -1.86 -2.41
CA TYR A 266 8.40 -2.86 -3.24
C TYR A 266 8.71 -2.25 -4.59
N ALA A 267 9.64 -2.86 -5.32
CA ALA A 267 9.93 -2.51 -6.70
C ALA A 267 9.93 -3.76 -7.56
N GLY A 268 9.34 -3.66 -8.74
CA GLY A 268 9.41 -4.68 -9.78
C GLY A 268 9.75 -4.02 -11.10
N GLN A 269 10.57 -4.66 -11.93
CA GLN A 269 10.98 -4.12 -13.22
C GLN A 269 10.58 -5.05 -14.34
N PHE A 270 10.28 -4.44 -15.48
CA PHE A 270 10.01 -5.12 -16.74
C PHE A 270 10.44 -4.24 -17.91
N LYS A 271 10.47 -4.81 -19.11
CA LYS A 271 10.78 -4.09 -20.33
C LYS A 271 9.67 -4.23 -21.36
N VAL A 272 9.50 -3.19 -22.16
CA VAL A 272 8.78 -3.24 -23.42
C VAL A 272 9.82 -3.28 -24.53
N LEU A 273 9.74 -4.27 -25.41
CA LEU A 273 10.66 -4.48 -26.55
C LEU A 273 9.90 -4.31 -27.85
N TYR A 274 10.34 -3.37 -28.66
CA TYR A 274 9.84 -3.15 -30.01
C TYR A 274 10.88 -3.69 -30.99
N PRO A 275 10.56 -4.67 -31.89
CA PRO A 275 11.50 -5.03 -32.96
C PRO A 275 11.83 -3.79 -33.78
N ALA A 276 13.12 -3.48 -33.95
CA ALA A 276 13.54 -2.28 -34.66
C ALA A 276 12.92 -2.19 -36.08
N SER A 277 12.84 -3.31 -36.78
CA SER A 277 12.21 -3.41 -38.11
C SER A 277 10.69 -3.14 -38.11
N ALA A 278 10.02 -3.28 -36.99
CA ALA A 278 8.55 -3.02 -36.88
C ALA A 278 8.23 -1.56 -36.65
N VAL A 279 9.19 -0.77 -36.20
CA VAL A 279 9.05 0.65 -35.88
C VAL A 279 9.95 1.55 -36.73
N ASP A 280 10.62 0.99 -37.75
CA ASP A 280 11.50 1.69 -38.69
C ASP A 280 10.80 2.92 -39.29
N GLY A 281 11.39 4.11 -39.15
CA GLY A 281 10.84 5.39 -39.57
C GLY A 281 9.55 5.84 -38.88
N GLN A 282 9.16 5.20 -37.78
CA GLN A 282 7.92 5.48 -37.09
C GLN A 282 8.14 6.00 -35.67
N SER A 283 7.19 6.80 -35.20
CA SER A 283 7.10 7.21 -33.82
C SER A 283 5.68 6.97 -33.31
N GLY A 284 5.55 6.50 -32.09
CA GLY A 284 4.24 6.19 -31.53
C GLY A 284 4.27 5.97 -30.03
N SER A 285 3.09 5.68 -29.51
CA SER A 285 2.88 5.43 -28.07
C SER A 285 1.95 4.23 -27.92
N VAL A 286 2.30 3.33 -27.03
CA VAL A 286 1.52 2.15 -26.70
C VAL A 286 1.08 2.26 -25.23
N GLN A 287 -0.20 2.09 -24.99
CA GLN A 287 -0.74 2.12 -23.64
C GLN A 287 -0.63 0.76 -22.97
N LEU A 288 -0.04 0.75 -21.79
CA LEU A 288 0.03 -0.39 -20.88
C LEU A 288 -1.08 -0.30 -19.85
N SER A 289 -1.69 -1.43 -19.52
CA SER A 289 -2.65 -1.57 -18.43
C SER A 289 -2.07 -2.45 -17.33
N PHE A 290 -2.26 -2.04 -16.08
CA PHE A 290 -1.81 -2.77 -14.90
C PHE A 290 -3.01 -3.08 -14.02
N ARG A 291 -3.04 -4.29 -13.46
CA ARG A 291 -4.06 -4.71 -12.50
C ARG A 291 -3.42 -5.44 -11.35
N THR A 292 -3.78 -5.05 -10.15
CA THR A 292 -3.35 -5.73 -8.93
C THR A 292 -4.42 -5.57 -7.85
N ASN A 293 -4.30 -6.35 -6.78
CA ASN A 293 -4.98 -6.06 -5.53
C ASN A 293 -3.94 -5.53 -4.55
N VAL A 294 -4.25 -4.42 -3.91
CA VAL A 294 -3.41 -3.85 -2.85
C VAL A 294 -4.05 -4.10 -1.50
N TYR A 295 -3.23 -4.27 -0.47
CA TYR A 295 -3.70 -4.26 0.91
C TYR A 295 -4.02 -2.83 1.30
N LYS A 296 -5.29 -2.49 1.27
CA LYS A 296 -5.78 -1.20 1.70
C LYS A 296 -6.40 -1.36 3.08
N TYR A 297 -5.79 -0.71 4.03
CA TYR A 297 -6.29 -0.66 5.39
C TYR A 297 -7.17 0.58 5.55
N ALA A 298 -8.31 0.61 4.89
CA ALA A 298 -9.35 1.57 5.22
C ALA A 298 -9.98 1.14 6.53
N ILE A 299 -9.48 1.68 7.63
CA ILE A 299 -10.01 1.43 8.95
C ILE A 299 -10.84 2.63 9.34
N TYR A 300 -12.12 2.40 9.56
CA TYR A 300 -13.08 3.44 9.89
C TYR A 300 -13.23 3.58 11.39
N TYR A 301 -13.27 4.83 11.83
CA TYR A 301 -13.57 5.17 13.19
C TYR A 301 -15.09 5.17 13.41
N ALA A 302 -15.56 4.25 14.21
CA ALA A 302 -16.98 4.04 14.47
C ALA A 302 -17.39 4.63 15.83
N VAL A 303 -18.40 5.48 15.82
CA VAL A 303 -18.95 6.18 17.00
C VAL A 303 -20.35 5.66 17.28
N CYS A 304 -20.68 5.39 18.55
CA CYS A 304 -21.99 4.91 18.93
C CYS A 304 -23.11 5.86 18.46
N ALA A 305 -24.07 5.33 17.70
CA ALA A 305 -25.22 6.05 17.20
C ALA A 305 -26.39 6.09 18.21
N GLU A 306 -26.42 5.15 19.18
CA GLU A 306 -27.50 4.98 20.14
C GLU A 306 -27.15 5.58 21.52
N LYS A 307 -26.58 6.79 21.53
CA LYS A 307 -26.15 7.48 22.76
C LYS A 307 -27.27 7.75 23.75
N ASP A 308 -28.46 7.99 23.26
CA ASP A 308 -29.64 8.24 24.12
C ASP A 308 -30.01 7.02 24.92
N LYS A 309 -29.80 5.81 24.40
CA LYS A 309 -30.12 4.56 25.07
C LYS A 309 -28.98 4.03 25.93
N TYR A 310 -27.74 4.15 25.49
CA TYR A 310 -26.59 3.50 26.13
C TYR A 310 -25.60 4.48 26.75
N GLY A 311 -25.76 5.79 26.52
CA GLY A 311 -24.81 6.80 26.90
C GLY A 311 -23.56 6.81 26.03
N ASN A 312 -22.45 7.28 26.59
CA ASN A 312 -21.20 7.36 25.86
C ASN A 312 -20.47 6.00 25.95
N LEU A 313 -20.45 5.26 24.85
CA LEU A 313 -19.74 4.00 24.71
C LEU A 313 -18.39 4.17 24.00
N GLN A 314 -17.52 3.17 24.13
CA GLN A 314 -16.25 3.11 23.42
C GLN A 314 -16.46 3.27 21.92
N ASN A 315 -15.52 3.96 21.28
CA ASN A 315 -15.42 3.98 19.82
C ASN A 315 -14.60 2.79 19.34
N TYR A 316 -14.84 2.38 18.11
CA TYR A 316 -14.18 1.23 17.53
C TYR A 316 -13.51 1.59 16.21
N MET A 317 -12.43 0.89 15.92
CA MET A 317 -11.89 0.82 14.56
C MET A 317 -12.50 -0.38 13.88
N CYS A 318 -13.18 -0.12 12.77
CA CYS A 318 -13.83 -1.10 11.92
C CYS A 318 -13.10 -1.16 10.58
N ASP A 319 -12.67 -2.34 10.22
CA ASP A 319 -11.91 -2.61 9.02
C ASP A 319 -12.82 -2.99 7.85
N THR A 320 -12.36 -2.84 6.64
CA THR A 320 -13.07 -3.28 5.43
C THR A 320 -12.40 -4.50 4.82
N ASP A 321 -12.78 -4.87 3.61
CA ASP A 321 -12.05 -5.88 2.86
C ASP A 321 -10.56 -5.49 2.81
N PRO A 322 -9.66 -6.40 3.21
CA PRO A 322 -8.23 -6.10 3.29
C PRO A 322 -7.60 -5.84 1.92
N THR A 323 -8.32 -6.11 0.83
CA THR A 323 -7.82 -5.95 -0.52
C THR A 323 -8.70 -5.01 -1.34
N THR A 324 -8.05 -4.10 -2.06
CA THR A 324 -8.71 -3.20 -3.02
C THR A 324 -8.13 -3.45 -4.40
N PRO A 325 -8.97 -3.74 -5.42
CA PRO A 325 -8.53 -3.78 -6.79
C PRO A 325 -8.00 -2.42 -7.21
N LEU A 326 -6.85 -2.41 -7.85
CA LEU A 326 -6.24 -1.22 -8.42
C LEU A 326 -5.98 -1.44 -9.90
N ALA A 327 -6.40 -0.50 -10.73
CA ALA A 327 -6.08 -0.45 -12.16
C ALA A 327 -5.30 0.82 -12.45
N LEU A 328 -4.18 0.67 -13.16
CA LEU A 328 -3.31 1.77 -13.56
C LEU A 328 -3.05 1.68 -15.06
N THR A 329 -2.66 2.80 -15.65
CA THR A 329 -2.17 2.85 -17.02
C THR A 329 -0.83 3.58 -17.08
N ALA A 330 0.02 3.19 -18.03
CA ALA A 330 1.21 3.93 -18.38
C ALA A 330 1.38 3.89 -19.90
N TYR A 331 2.27 4.72 -20.41
CA TYR A 331 2.56 4.76 -21.83
C TYR A 331 4.01 4.38 -22.07
N SER A 332 4.22 3.53 -23.08
CA SER A 332 5.53 3.26 -23.64
C SER A 332 5.64 3.95 -24.98
N ASN A 333 6.64 4.80 -25.13
CA ASN A 333 6.84 5.59 -26.32
C ASN A 333 8.02 5.06 -27.11
N TYR A 334 7.92 5.05 -28.42
CA TYR A 334 9.00 4.70 -29.31
C TYR A 334 9.17 5.76 -30.41
N THR A 335 10.39 5.95 -30.85
CA THR A 335 10.73 6.79 -32.00
C THR A 335 11.97 6.20 -32.68
N ASP A 336 11.89 6.04 -33.97
CA ASP A 336 13.05 5.68 -34.81
C ASP A 336 13.69 6.93 -35.44
N THR A 337 13.35 8.12 -34.95
CA THR A 337 14.15 9.28 -35.32
C THR A 337 15.55 9.07 -34.73
N PRO A 338 16.62 8.94 -35.53
CA PRO A 338 17.95 8.94 -34.96
C PRO A 338 18.06 10.19 -34.10
N GLU A 339 18.42 10.01 -32.84
CA GLU A 339 18.84 11.15 -32.02
C GLU A 339 19.97 11.77 -32.83
N GLU A 340 19.75 12.99 -33.37
CA GLU A 340 20.86 13.74 -33.97
C GLU A 340 21.89 13.82 -32.84
N GLU A 341 23.01 13.11 -33.01
CA GLU A 341 24.13 13.21 -32.08
C GLU A 341 24.36 14.71 -31.86
N PRO A 342 24.32 15.18 -30.63
CA PRO A 342 24.51 16.60 -30.38
C PRO A 342 25.84 16.98 -31.00
N THR A 343 25.79 17.75 -32.08
CA THR A 343 26.97 18.19 -32.85
C THR A 343 27.92 19.03 -31.99
N GLU A 344 27.46 19.45 -30.80
CA GLU A 344 28.31 20.11 -29.81
C GLU A 344 27.80 19.78 -28.40
N THR A 345 28.59 19.07 -27.62
CA THR A 345 28.37 18.93 -26.19
C THR A 345 29.03 20.12 -25.48
N SER A 346 28.24 21.05 -24.95
CA SER A 346 28.76 22.12 -24.12
C SER A 346 28.60 21.75 -22.65
N MET A 347 29.72 21.72 -21.94
CA MET A 347 29.73 21.58 -20.47
C MET A 347 29.97 22.94 -19.86
N LYS A 348 29.08 23.43 -19.00
CA LYS A 348 29.29 24.66 -18.25
C LYS A 348 29.74 24.32 -16.81
N ILE A 349 31.01 24.58 -16.53
CA ILE A 349 31.54 24.43 -15.17
C ILE A 349 31.46 25.79 -14.48
N LEU A 350 30.76 25.82 -13.35
CA LEU A 350 30.69 27.04 -12.51
C LEU A 350 31.43 26.74 -11.20
N LYS A 351 32.43 27.54 -10.90
CA LYS A 351 33.15 27.47 -9.64
C LYS A 351 32.76 28.69 -8.79
N TYR A 352 32.43 28.44 -7.55
CA TYR A 352 32.07 29.47 -6.58
C TYR A 352 33.13 29.59 -5.49
N GLU A 353 33.21 30.74 -4.85
CA GLU A 353 33.96 30.90 -3.63
C GLU A 353 33.35 30.03 -2.52
N GLU A 354 34.19 29.37 -1.74
CA GLU A 354 33.75 28.43 -0.72
C GLU A 354 32.73 29.03 0.25
N GLY A 355 31.57 28.36 0.38
CA GLY A 355 30.48 28.86 1.23
C GLY A 355 29.66 30.02 0.67
N THR A 356 29.83 30.38 -0.61
CA THR A 356 29.11 31.52 -1.25
C THR A 356 28.50 31.10 -2.58
N THR A 357 27.63 31.96 -3.13
CA THR A 357 27.11 31.85 -4.51
C THR A 357 27.82 32.78 -5.47
N ILE A 358 29.02 33.34 -5.08
CA ILE A 358 29.79 34.28 -5.89
C ILE A 358 30.67 33.50 -6.87
N PRO A 359 30.49 33.63 -8.19
CA PRO A 359 31.30 32.94 -9.18
C PRO A 359 32.75 33.44 -9.14
N LEU A 360 33.69 32.49 -9.13
CA LEU A 360 35.11 32.81 -9.24
C LEU A 360 35.46 33.20 -10.67
N LYS A 361 35.85 34.45 -10.88
CA LYS A 361 36.28 34.96 -12.18
C LYS A 361 37.71 34.50 -12.48
N GLY A 362 37.93 33.95 -13.67
CA GLY A 362 39.28 33.56 -14.13
C GLY A 362 39.74 32.17 -13.67
N ALA A 363 38.84 31.33 -13.14
CA ALA A 363 39.17 29.94 -12.87
C ALA A 363 39.43 29.21 -14.18
N MET A 364 40.60 28.55 -14.29
CA MET A 364 40.94 27.65 -15.41
C MET A 364 40.70 26.21 -15.02
N PHE A 365 40.22 25.42 -15.95
CA PHE A 365 39.97 23.97 -15.79
C PHE A 365 40.70 23.24 -16.93
N GLU A 366 41.29 22.13 -16.61
CA GLU A 366 41.79 21.18 -17.57
C GLU A 366 40.81 20.00 -17.61
N VAL A 367 40.33 19.70 -18.80
CA VAL A 367 39.53 18.50 -19.05
C VAL A 367 40.46 17.45 -19.61
N VAL A 368 40.62 16.34 -18.90
CA VAL A 368 41.43 15.20 -19.33
C VAL A 368 40.48 14.10 -19.73
N ASP A 369 40.79 13.46 -20.88
CA ASP A 369 40.03 12.29 -21.38
C ASP A 369 40.26 11.04 -20.51
#